data_0019152b0c21fbdf0486d287f807adcf
#
_entry.id   0019152b0c21fbdf0486d287f807adcf
#
_cell.length_a   1.000
_cell.length_b   1.000
_cell.length_c   1.000
_cell.angle_alpha   90.00
_cell.angle_beta   90.00
_cell.angle_gamma   90.00
#
_symmetry.space_group_name_H-M   'P 1'
#
loop_
_entity.id
_entity.type
_entity.pdbx_description
1 polymer ?
#
loop_
_entity_poly.entity_id
_entity_poly.type
_entity_poly.pdbx_seq_one_letter_code
_entity_poly.pdbx_strand_id
1 'polypeptide(L)'
;LNGGYGISGVKDDKVSYEYTPTRNSSTWVSLMYGKKTQWILFGGYVKNFGTKDDLLGAKNGYAPAANLYFSKNSFSNMNQMWRLTPTVIRNIGKFAIGLEYELTSVQYGEYKTIDGVKCIGANGLAEDNLHWITNNRVQALVKFTF
;
A
#
# COMPACT_ATOMS: atom_id res chain seq x y z
N LEU A 1 0.70 -3.00 2.50
CA LEU A 1 -0.72 -3.31 2.73
C LEU A 1 -0.82 -4.49 3.69
N ASN A 2 -1.40 -4.29 4.85
CA ASN A 2 -1.73 -5.38 5.77
C ASN A 2 -3.03 -6.03 5.28
N GLY A 3 -3.22 -7.31 5.62
CA GLY A 3 -4.38 -8.06 5.19
C GLY A 3 -5.70 -7.45 5.67
N GLY A 4 -6.74 -7.67 4.90
CA GLY A 4 -8.12 -7.29 5.18
C GLY A 4 -9.07 -8.30 4.59
N TYR A 5 -10.35 -8.13 4.87
CA TYR A 5 -11.42 -8.94 4.31
C TYR A 5 -12.68 -8.09 4.11
N GLY A 6 -13.53 -8.55 3.23
CA GLY A 6 -14.85 -8.00 3.02
C GLY A 6 -15.95 -9.02 3.32
N ILE A 7 -17.17 -8.56 3.56
CA ILE A 7 -18.36 -9.38 3.57
C ILE A 7 -18.85 -9.47 2.12
N SER A 8 -18.95 -10.68 1.58
CA SER A 8 -19.40 -10.93 0.20
C SER A 8 -20.84 -11.46 0.11
N GLY A 9 -21.35 -12.06 1.17
CA GLY A 9 -22.67 -12.66 1.17
C GLY A 9 -23.21 -12.93 2.57
N VAL A 10 -24.43 -13.44 2.60
CA VAL A 10 -25.07 -13.97 3.80
C VAL A 10 -25.29 -15.46 3.55
N LYS A 11 -24.88 -16.30 4.50
CA LYS A 11 -25.06 -17.77 4.40
C LYS A 11 -26.52 -18.18 4.46
N ASP A 12 -26.80 -19.42 4.11
CA ASP A 12 -28.15 -20.00 4.07
C ASP A 12 -28.88 -19.95 5.42
N ASP A 13 -28.11 -19.91 6.54
CA ASP A 13 -28.64 -19.75 7.90
C ASP A 13 -29.21 -18.33 8.18
N LYS A 14 -28.99 -17.37 7.27
CA LYS A 14 -29.38 -15.95 7.34
C LYS A 14 -28.84 -15.20 8.58
N VAL A 15 -27.90 -15.78 9.30
CA VAL A 15 -27.29 -15.23 10.52
C VAL A 15 -25.79 -15.01 10.34
N SER A 16 -25.13 -15.91 9.61
CA SER A 16 -23.69 -15.86 9.38
C SER A 16 -23.35 -15.21 8.05
N TYR A 17 -22.18 -14.55 7.98
CA TYR A 17 -21.69 -13.91 6.77
C TYR A 17 -20.68 -14.77 6.02
N GLU A 18 -20.64 -14.58 4.69
CA GLU A 18 -19.54 -15.03 3.85
C GLU A 18 -18.49 -13.94 3.75
N TYR A 19 -17.20 -14.34 3.74
CA TYR A 19 -16.08 -13.43 3.73
C TYR A 19 -15.21 -13.65 2.52
N THR A 20 -14.72 -12.55 1.95
CA THR A 20 -13.79 -12.54 0.84
C THR A 20 -12.49 -11.84 1.24
N PRO A 21 -11.30 -12.42 0.96
CA PRO A 21 -10.03 -11.80 1.32
C PRO A 21 -9.70 -10.64 0.39
N THR A 22 -9.01 -9.62 0.91
CA THR A 22 -8.37 -8.61 0.08
C THR A 22 -7.10 -9.18 -0.57
N ARG A 23 -6.81 -8.72 -1.77
CA ARG A 23 -5.67 -9.13 -2.58
C ARG A 23 -4.75 -7.94 -2.83
N ASN A 24 -3.46 -8.16 -2.71
CA ASN A 24 -2.46 -7.17 -3.08
C ASN A 24 -1.20 -7.86 -3.62
N SER A 25 -0.40 -7.11 -4.35
CA SER A 25 0.92 -7.53 -4.81
C SER A 25 1.96 -6.51 -4.34
N SER A 26 3.09 -7.00 -3.91
CA SER A 26 4.26 -6.19 -3.57
C SER A 26 5.48 -6.78 -4.25
N THR A 27 6.16 -5.98 -5.04
CA THR A 27 7.38 -6.36 -5.76
C THR A 27 8.46 -5.33 -5.46
N TRP A 28 9.68 -5.79 -5.22
CA TRP A 28 10.81 -4.90 -4.98
C TRP A 28 12.10 -5.48 -5.56
N VAL A 29 13.03 -4.60 -5.85
CA VAL A 29 14.39 -4.92 -6.28
C VAL A 29 15.37 -4.00 -5.57
N SER A 30 16.53 -4.55 -5.19
CA SER A 30 17.64 -3.77 -4.65
C SER A 30 18.91 -4.17 -5.40
N LEU A 31 19.59 -3.17 -5.94
CA LEU A 31 20.86 -3.32 -6.63
C LEU A 31 21.94 -2.62 -5.82
N MET A 32 23.07 -3.31 -5.63
CA MET A 32 24.24 -2.76 -4.93
C MET A 32 25.48 -2.90 -5.76
N TYR A 33 26.27 -1.83 -5.88
CA TYR A 33 27.53 -1.81 -6.58
C TYR A 33 28.61 -1.08 -5.79
N GLY A 34 29.83 -1.63 -5.81
CA GLY A 34 31.02 -1.06 -5.19
C GLY A 34 31.36 -1.70 -3.84
N LYS A 35 32.58 -1.45 -3.38
CA LYS A 35 33.14 -1.99 -2.11
C LYS A 35 33.42 -0.87 -1.09
N LYS A 36 34.33 0.04 -1.41
CA LYS A 36 34.71 1.17 -0.56
C LYS A 36 33.66 2.27 -0.55
N THR A 37 33.14 2.59 -1.73
CA THR A 37 31.93 3.38 -1.92
C THR A 37 30.89 2.45 -2.51
N GLN A 38 29.76 2.33 -1.83
CA GLN A 38 28.63 1.50 -2.23
C GLN A 38 27.52 2.40 -2.76
N TRP A 39 27.06 2.10 -3.95
CA TRP A 39 25.90 2.70 -4.57
C TRP A 39 24.78 1.67 -4.50
N ILE A 40 23.68 2.05 -3.90
CA ILE A 40 22.53 1.19 -3.71
C ILE A 40 21.34 1.87 -4.35
N LEU A 41 20.59 1.12 -5.14
CA LEU A 41 19.33 1.55 -5.69
C LEU A 41 18.25 0.56 -5.30
N PHE A 42 17.30 1.01 -4.52
CA PHE A 42 16.10 0.25 -4.18
C PHE A 42 14.93 0.78 -5.00
N GLY A 43 14.14 -0.13 -5.58
CA GLY A 43 12.87 0.15 -6.23
C GLY A 43 11.79 -0.79 -5.72
N GLY A 44 10.61 -0.27 -5.42
CA GLY A 44 9.47 -1.06 -4.96
C GLY A 44 8.16 -0.59 -5.56
N TYR A 45 7.25 -1.54 -5.81
CA TYR A 45 5.90 -1.28 -6.29
C TYR A 45 4.89 -2.14 -5.54
N VAL A 46 3.79 -1.54 -5.14
CA VAL A 46 2.67 -2.19 -4.46
C VAL A 46 1.38 -1.87 -5.21
N LYS A 47 0.56 -2.87 -5.45
CA LYS A 47 -0.77 -2.72 -6.05
C LYS A 47 -1.81 -3.41 -5.18
N ASN A 48 -2.90 -2.68 -4.91
CA ASN A 48 -4.12 -3.21 -4.32
C ASN A 48 -5.07 -3.68 -5.43
N PHE A 49 -5.58 -4.90 -5.32
CA PHE A 49 -6.53 -5.49 -6.27
C PHE A 49 -7.94 -5.58 -5.68
N GLY A 50 -8.15 -5.05 -4.46
CA GLY A 50 -9.41 -5.17 -3.77
C GLY A 50 -9.71 -6.59 -3.27
N THR A 51 -10.95 -6.89 -3.08
CA THR A 51 -11.44 -8.22 -2.69
C THR A 51 -11.53 -9.17 -3.88
N LYS A 52 -11.56 -10.48 -3.61
CA LYS A 52 -11.71 -11.50 -4.66
C LYS A 52 -13.12 -11.45 -5.27
N ASP A 53 -14.11 -11.34 -4.41
CA ASP A 53 -15.51 -11.29 -4.77
C ASP A 53 -16.07 -9.90 -4.43
N ASP A 54 -17.17 -9.52 -5.04
CA ASP A 54 -17.84 -8.25 -4.74
C ASP A 54 -18.36 -8.22 -3.30
N LEU A 55 -18.36 -7.04 -2.71
CA LEU A 55 -18.86 -6.82 -1.37
C LEU A 55 -20.41 -6.92 -1.33
N LEU A 56 -20.93 -7.37 -0.22
CA LEU A 56 -22.38 -7.47 0.02
C LEU A 56 -23.07 -6.12 -0.21
N GLY A 57 -24.17 -6.15 -0.95
CA GLY A 57 -24.94 -4.95 -1.29
C GLY A 57 -24.35 -4.13 -2.43
N ALA A 58 -23.40 -4.67 -3.19
CA ALA A 58 -22.86 -4.01 -4.36
C ALA A 58 -23.95 -3.72 -5.39
N LYS A 59 -24.06 -2.46 -5.83
CA LYS A 59 -24.97 -1.98 -6.88
C LYS A 59 -24.26 -0.91 -7.71
N ASN A 60 -24.44 -0.99 -9.04
CA ASN A 60 -23.87 -0.01 -9.97
C ASN A 60 -22.36 0.22 -9.79
N GLY A 61 -21.60 -0.83 -9.45
CA GLY A 61 -20.15 -0.76 -9.24
C GLY A 61 -19.69 -0.27 -7.86
N TYR A 62 -20.62 0.01 -6.93
CA TYR A 62 -20.31 0.47 -5.58
C TYR A 62 -20.94 -0.44 -4.52
N ALA A 63 -20.27 -0.54 -3.36
CA ALA A 63 -20.76 -1.26 -2.19
C ALA A 63 -20.61 -0.41 -0.92
N PRO A 64 -21.42 -0.66 0.13
CA PRO A 64 -21.23 -0.01 1.43
C PRO A 64 -19.82 -0.25 1.97
N ALA A 65 -19.10 0.82 2.28
CA ALA A 65 -17.74 0.74 2.80
C ALA A 65 -17.66 0.04 4.17
N ALA A 66 -18.77 -0.01 4.90
CA ALA A 66 -18.88 -0.74 6.17
C ALA A 66 -18.68 -2.25 6.04
N ASN A 67 -18.83 -2.81 4.82
CA ASN A 67 -18.61 -4.22 4.55
C ASN A 67 -17.14 -4.58 4.24
N LEU A 68 -16.22 -3.61 4.35
CA LEU A 68 -14.80 -3.81 4.13
C LEU A 68 -14.03 -3.55 5.44
N TYR A 69 -13.22 -4.52 5.85
CA TYR A 69 -12.47 -4.51 7.10
C TYR A 69 -10.97 -4.61 6.83
N PHE A 70 -10.21 -3.69 7.43
CA PHE A 70 -8.76 -3.70 7.44
C PHE A 70 -8.23 -3.76 8.86
N SER A 71 -7.01 -4.27 9.02
CA SER A 71 -6.32 -4.17 10.30
C SER A 71 -6.08 -2.70 10.67
N LYS A 72 -6.04 -2.41 11.97
CA LYS A 72 -5.74 -1.07 12.47
C LYS A 72 -4.47 -0.52 11.80
N ASN A 73 -4.50 0.74 11.38
CA ASN A 73 -3.44 1.43 10.64
C ASN A 73 -3.22 0.97 9.18
N SER A 74 -4.15 0.23 8.60
CA SER A 74 -4.13 -0.07 7.17
C SER A 74 -4.84 1.02 6.36
N PHE A 75 -4.39 1.21 5.13
CA PHE A 75 -4.94 2.21 4.21
C PHE A 75 -5.92 1.55 3.24
N SER A 76 -7.21 1.63 3.54
CA SER A 76 -8.26 1.05 2.70
C SER A 76 -8.45 1.76 1.36
N ASN A 77 -8.05 3.03 1.29
CA ASN A 77 -8.18 3.88 0.10
C ASN A 77 -6.91 3.97 -0.76
N MET A 78 -5.85 3.23 -0.41
CA MET A 78 -4.65 3.15 -1.23
C MET A 78 -4.88 2.21 -2.40
N ASN A 79 -4.69 2.73 -3.63
CA ASN A 79 -4.79 1.95 -4.86
C ASN A 79 -3.44 1.33 -5.24
N GLN A 80 -2.40 2.14 -5.30
CA GLN A 80 -1.04 1.68 -5.62
C GLN A 80 0.02 2.62 -5.04
N MET A 81 1.24 2.10 -4.92
CA MET A 81 2.39 2.85 -4.42
C MET A 81 3.66 2.41 -5.15
N TRP A 82 4.54 3.35 -5.42
CA TRP A 82 5.91 3.03 -5.79
C TRP A 82 6.90 3.82 -4.94
N ARG A 83 8.10 3.25 -4.80
CA ARG A 83 9.20 3.85 -4.06
C ARG A 83 10.50 3.67 -4.82
N LEU A 84 11.31 4.73 -4.83
CA LEU A 84 12.67 4.72 -5.35
C LEU A 84 13.61 5.30 -4.28
N THR A 85 14.68 4.57 -3.98
CA THR A 85 15.60 4.98 -2.91
C THR A 85 17.04 4.79 -3.38
N PRO A 86 17.66 5.79 -4.01
CA PRO A 86 19.10 5.81 -4.22
C PRO A 86 19.82 6.11 -2.90
N THR A 87 20.85 5.32 -2.62
CA THR A 87 21.69 5.45 -1.40
C THR A 87 23.15 5.38 -1.78
N VAL A 88 23.98 6.20 -1.18
CA VAL A 88 25.44 6.09 -1.25
C VAL A 88 26.01 5.91 0.13
N ILE A 89 26.91 4.94 0.30
CA ILE A 89 27.62 4.68 1.56
C ILE A 89 29.12 4.70 1.28
N ARG A 90 29.86 5.47 2.07
CA ARG A 90 31.32 5.49 2.03
C ARG A 90 31.91 4.88 3.30
N ASN A 91 32.70 3.82 3.13
CA ASN A 91 33.42 3.17 4.21
C ASN A 91 34.83 3.79 4.34
N ILE A 92 35.19 4.27 5.55
CA ILE A 92 36.44 4.93 5.88
C ILE A 92 37.00 4.29 7.15
N GLY A 93 37.78 3.21 7.00
CA GLY A 93 38.26 2.44 8.13
C GLY A 93 37.12 1.85 8.96
N LYS A 94 37.03 2.25 10.23
CA LYS A 94 35.97 1.83 11.15
C LYS A 94 34.67 2.67 11.03
N PHE A 95 34.67 3.72 10.20
CA PHE A 95 33.52 4.57 9.97
C PHE A 95 32.84 4.24 8.64
N ALA A 96 31.52 4.38 8.61
CA ALA A 96 30.75 4.46 7.39
C ALA A 96 29.84 5.69 7.46
N ILE A 97 29.82 6.44 6.36
CA ILE A 97 28.94 7.61 6.19
C ILE A 97 28.06 7.32 4.99
N GLY A 98 26.75 7.50 5.14
CA GLY A 98 25.78 7.26 4.09
C GLY A 98 24.83 8.44 3.92
N LEU A 99 24.35 8.60 2.71
CA LEU A 99 23.28 9.50 2.33
C LEU A 99 22.26 8.72 1.52
N GLU A 100 21.00 8.85 1.89
CA GLU A 100 19.87 8.24 1.24
C GLU A 100 18.84 9.29 0.86
N TYR A 101 18.32 9.18 -0.36
CA TYR A 101 17.15 9.93 -0.79
C TYR A 101 16.01 8.95 -1.06
N GLU A 102 14.87 9.15 -0.42
CA GLU A 102 13.67 8.33 -0.63
C GLU A 102 12.61 9.16 -1.33
N LEU A 103 12.15 8.66 -2.47
CA LEU A 103 11.00 9.17 -3.20
C LEU A 103 9.90 8.10 -3.11
N THR A 104 8.80 8.44 -2.45
CA THR A 104 7.62 7.58 -2.34
C THR A 104 6.42 8.29 -2.91
N SER A 105 5.71 7.64 -3.83
CA SER A 105 4.47 8.16 -4.39
C SER A 105 3.35 7.14 -4.22
N VAL A 106 2.23 7.59 -3.68
CA VAL A 106 1.07 6.77 -3.36
C VAL A 106 -0.14 7.34 -4.10
N GLN A 107 -0.86 6.49 -4.80
CA GLN A 107 -2.14 6.81 -5.38
C GLN A 107 -3.25 6.41 -4.43
N TYR A 108 -4.04 7.40 -4.03
CA TYR A 108 -5.25 7.23 -3.23
C TYR A 108 -6.48 7.43 -4.09
N GLY A 109 -7.55 6.73 -3.75
CA GLY A 109 -8.89 7.02 -4.22
C GLY A 109 -9.76 7.55 -3.10
N GLU A 110 -10.92 8.07 -3.44
CA GLU A 110 -11.90 8.56 -2.48
C GLU A 110 -13.08 7.61 -2.36
N TYR A 111 -13.77 7.71 -1.24
CA TYR A 111 -15.06 7.09 -1.01
C TYR A 111 -16.15 7.97 -1.62
N LYS A 112 -17.19 7.36 -2.14
CA LYS A 112 -18.37 8.07 -2.65
C LYS A 112 -19.51 8.00 -1.63
N THR A 113 -20.27 9.07 -1.49
CA THR A 113 -21.52 9.02 -0.72
C THR A 113 -22.69 8.86 -1.67
N ILE A 114 -23.45 7.79 -1.51
CA ILE A 114 -24.65 7.46 -2.30
C ILE A 114 -25.81 7.27 -1.33
N ASP A 115 -26.87 8.04 -1.48
CA ASP A 115 -28.06 8.03 -0.60
C ASP A 115 -27.71 8.12 0.91
N GLY A 116 -26.71 8.94 1.24
CA GLY A 116 -26.23 9.12 2.63
C GLY A 116 -25.34 8.01 3.16
N VAL A 117 -25.07 6.96 2.38
CA VAL A 117 -24.19 5.84 2.74
C VAL A 117 -22.80 6.06 2.15
N LYS A 118 -21.76 5.90 2.97
CA LYS A 118 -20.37 5.89 2.51
C LYS A 118 -20.09 4.61 1.74
N CYS A 119 -19.81 4.74 0.45
CA CYS A 119 -19.57 3.64 -0.46
C CYS A 119 -18.14 3.59 -0.97
N ILE A 120 -17.71 2.41 -1.36
CA ILE A 120 -16.44 2.11 -2.02
C ILE A 120 -16.75 1.28 -3.29
N GLY A 121 -15.80 1.09 -4.19
CA GLY A 121 -15.98 0.20 -5.34
C GLY A 121 -16.47 -1.19 -4.92
N ALA A 122 -17.23 -1.85 -5.75
CA ALA A 122 -17.84 -3.15 -5.46
C ALA A 122 -16.81 -4.19 -4.96
N ASN A 123 -15.61 -4.15 -5.51
CA ASN A 123 -14.47 -4.99 -5.13
C ASN A 123 -13.66 -4.43 -3.95
N GLY A 124 -14.17 -3.45 -3.21
CA GLY A 124 -13.47 -2.86 -2.07
C GLY A 124 -12.31 -1.92 -2.43
N LEU A 125 -12.20 -1.45 -3.68
CA LEU A 125 -11.24 -0.41 -4.08
C LEU A 125 -11.88 0.98 -4.04
N ALA A 126 -11.18 1.95 -3.48
CA ALA A 126 -11.51 3.35 -3.62
C ALA A 126 -11.00 3.83 -4.99
N GLU A 127 -11.90 4.01 -5.94
CA GLU A 127 -11.55 4.34 -7.34
C GLU A 127 -12.02 5.72 -7.78
N ASP A 128 -12.81 6.39 -6.96
CA ASP A 128 -13.22 7.77 -7.23
C ASP A 128 -12.06 8.73 -6.98
N ASN A 129 -11.96 9.78 -7.80
CA ASN A 129 -11.00 10.88 -7.67
C ASN A 129 -9.56 10.41 -7.38
N LEU A 130 -9.04 9.50 -8.21
CA LEU A 130 -7.67 8.98 -8.06
C LEU A 130 -6.65 10.10 -8.15
N HIS A 131 -5.85 10.25 -7.10
CA HIS A 131 -4.81 11.27 -7.03
C HIS A 131 -3.52 10.73 -6.41
N TRP A 132 -2.39 11.29 -6.83
CA TRP A 132 -1.06 10.94 -6.34
C TRP A 132 -0.61 11.90 -5.25
N ILE A 133 -0.09 11.33 -4.16
CA ILE A 133 0.63 12.06 -3.11
C ILE A 133 2.06 11.57 -3.11
N THR A 134 2.99 12.51 -3.29
CA THR A 134 4.43 12.21 -3.34
C THR A 134 5.12 12.79 -2.12
N ASN A 135 5.94 11.98 -1.47
CA ASN A 135 6.78 12.35 -0.34
C ASN A 135 8.25 12.17 -0.70
N ASN A 136 9.07 13.10 -0.25
CA ASN A 136 10.51 13.12 -0.43
C ASN A 136 11.18 13.15 0.95
N ARG A 137 12.17 12.28 1.17
CA ARG A 137 12.92 12.23 2.41
C ARG A 137 14.40 12.09 2.13
N VAL A 138 15.21 12.85 2.85
CA VAL A 138 16.67 12.72 2.87
C VAL A 138 17.08 12.20 4.23
N GLN A 139 17.94 11.18 4.26
CA GLN A 139 18.48 10.61 5.48
C GLN A 139 20.01 10.56 5.39
N ALA A 140 20.66 10.87 6.51
CA ALA A 140 22.10 10.68 6.69
C ALA A 140 22.33 9.56 7.71
N LEU A 141 23.32 8.71 7.43
CA LEU A 141 23.75 7.62 8.29
C LEU A 141 25.22 7.84 8.66
N VAL A 142 25.53 7.71 9.94
CA VAL A 142 26.90 7.56 10.44
C VAL A 142 26.96 6.29 11.27
N LYS A 143 27.86 5.39 10.92
CA LYS A 143 28.09 4.13 11.64
C LYS A 143 29.55 4.04 12.06
N PHE A 144 29.79 3.64 13.28
CA PHE A 144 31.10 3.27 13.80
C PHE A 144 31.11 1.79 14.22
N THR A 145 32.17 1.07 13.83
CA THR A 145 32.34 -0.35 14.19
C THR A 145 33.54 -0.47 15.11
N PHE A 146 33.35 -0.97 16.31
CA PHE A 146 34.38 -1.18 17.34
C PHE A 146 35.30 -2.34 16.99
#